data_16ee10c840e2176c849bd60c0f179c65
#
_entry.id   16ee10c840e2176c849bd60c0f179c65
#
_cell.length_a   1.000
_cell.length_b   1.000
_cell.length_c   1.000
_cell.angle_alpha   90.00
_cell.angle_beta   90.00
_cell.angle_gamma   90.00
#
_symmetry.space_group_name_H-M   'P 1'
#
loop_
_entity.id
_entity.type
_entity.pdbx_description
1 polymer ?
#
loop_
_entity_poly.entity_id
_entity_poly.type
_entity_poly.pdbx_seq_one_letter_code
_entity_poly.pdbx_strand_id
1 'polypeptide(L)'
;MSKVFDGLNVLGRIPWKINQTVLDAALRCWEDEIVVGDIPSRRDYTVPAAPEPLPFQNWDALSDHEKDDQIELLRKYKGHLLRHNRFKQRNMDLHSLRCSTVLKLNQAKKFRDFEEIFFPYNLDFRGRAYPVTPHLTNVGSDLCRALLMFAEPKPLGKNGLFWLKVHLANLAGADKMSFDDRAKFVDDNFSNVRAAVDNPFGENDWWQKLDDPFQGLATCHEIINAVDSGDHENYMCSMPVHMDGSCNGLQHYAALGRDKEGGKAVNLCVDDEPQVSCLVHPTRAVYLQTNFFDRIPRTFTLA
;
A
#
# COMPACT_ATOMS: atom_id res chain seq x y z
N MET A 1 -9.81 -10.73 29.68
CA MET A 1 -9.49 -9.29 29.51
C MET A 1 -8.00 -9.01 29.72
N SER A 2 -7.32 -9.49 30.79
CA SER A 2 -5.89 -9.21 31.03
C SER A 2 -4.98 -9.53 29.85
N LYS A 3 -5.07 -10.73 29.25
CA LYS A 3 -4.27 -11.13 28.08
C LYS A 3 -4.43 -10.21 26.87
N VAL A 4 -5.61 -9.60 26.69
CA VAL A 4 -5.87 -8.66 25.59
C VAL A 4 -5.11 -7.35 25.84
N PHE A 5 -5.18 -6.82 27.06
CA PHE A 5 -4.42 -5.63 27.44
C PHE A 5 -2.90 -5.89 27.40
N ASP A 6 -2.47 -7.08 27.82
CA ASP A 6 -1.05 -7.46 27.75
C ASP A 6 -0.56 -7.45 26.30
N GLY A 7 -1.35 -7.97 25.36
CA GLY A 7 -1.05 -7.92 23.92
C GLY A 7 -0.96 -6.50 23.37
N LEU A 8 -1.94 -5.63 23.69
CA LEU A 8 -1.91 -4.22 23.29
C LEU A 8 -0.71 -3.47 23.89
N ASN A 9 -0.39 -3.74 25.15
CA ASN A 9 0.76 -3.16 25.83
C ASN A 9 2.09 -3.58 25.21
N VAL A 10 2.21 -4.83 24.75
CA VAL A 10 3.41 -5.28 24.01
C VAL A 10 3.59 -4.47 22.72
N LEU A 11 2.53 -4.28 21.94
CA LEU A 11 2.60 -3.45 20.74
C LEU A 11 2.93 -1.98 21.07
N GLY A 12 2.30 -1.44 22.12
CA GLY A 12 2.49 -0.03 22.51
C GLY A 12 3.86 0.26 23.15
N ARG A 13 4.61 -0.75 23.57
CA ARG A 13 5.96 -0.59 24.16
C ARG A 13 7.07 -0.65 23.14
N ILE A 14 6.78 -0.91 21.86
CA ILE A 14 7.79 -0.95 20.82
C ILE A 14 8.25 0.50 20.55
N PRO A 15 9.54 0.82 20.74
CA PRO A 15 10.06 2.15 20.50
C PRO A 15 10.31 2.35 19.00
N TRP A 16 9.81 3.47 18.48
CA TRP A 16 9.98 3.91 17.11
C TRP A 16 10.74 5.23 17.08
N LYS A 17 11.32 5.57 15.94
CA LYS A 17 11.92 6.88 15.66
C LYS A 17 11.62 7.31 14.23
N ILE A 18 11.79 8.60 13.95
CA ILE A 18 11.61 9.14 12.61
C ILE A 18 12.81 8.77 11.72
N ASN A 19 12.53 8.29 10.54
CA ASN A 19 13.53 8.12 9.48
C ASN A 19 13.80 9.51 8.87
N GLN A 20 14.88 10.15 9.30
CA GLN A 20 15.22 11.50 8.89
C GLN A 20 15.52 11.61 7.40
N THR A 21 16.17 10.62 6.82
CA THR A 21 16.50 10.58 5.39
C THR A 21 15.26 10.59 4.52
N VAL A 22 14.27 9.74 4.88
CA VAL A 22 12.98 9.71 4.17
C VAL A 22 12.19 10.99 4.43
N LEU A 23 12.24 11.54 5.64
CA LEU A 23 11.56 12.81 5.95
C LEU A 23 12.12 13.95 5.09
N ASP A 24 13.43 14.05 4.94
CA ASP A 24 14.06 15.09 4.13
C ASP A 24 13.70 14.93 2.64
N ALA A 25 13.71 13.70 2.14
CA ALA A 25 13.25 13.40 0.77
C ALA A 25 11.77 13.76 0.56
N ALA A 26 10.90 13.39 1.50
CA ALA A 26 9.46 13.69 1.41
C ALA A 26 9.17 15.19 1.49
N LEU A 27 9.90 15.93 2.33
CA LEU A 27 9.81 17.39 2.40
C LEU A 27 10.24 18.05 1.11
N ARG A 28 11.33 17.60 0.51
CA ARG A 28 11.78 18.07 -0.79
C ARG A 28 10.77 17.79 -1.88
N CYS A 29 10.21 16.57 -1.93
CA CYS A 29 9.12 16.27 -2.88
C CYS A 29 7.93 17.23 -2.72
N TRP A 30 7.56 17.54 -1.47
CA TRP A 30 6.47 18.48 -1.19
C TRP A 30 6.79 19.91 -1.62
N GLU A 31 8.01 20.39 -1.33
CA GLU A 31 8.46 21.76 -1.64
C GLU A 31 8.64 21.99 -3.13
N ASP A 32 9.27 21.05 -3.83
CA ASP A 32 9.56 21.11 -5.27
C ASP A 32 8.39 20.66 -6.16
N GLU A 33 7.22 20.37 -5.58
CA GLU A 33 6.01 19.88 -6.28
C GLU A 33 6.22 18.57 -7.04
N ILE A 34 7.13 17.69 -6.56
CA ILE A 34 7.38 16.39 -7.15
C ILE A 34 6.32 15.40 -6.67
N VAL A 35 5.54 14.85 -7.59
CA VAL A 35 4.47 13.89 -7.31
C VAL A 35 5.06 12.49 -7.26
N VAL A 36 5.14 11.90 -6.04
CA VAL A 36 5.68 10.55 -5.82
C VAL A 36 4.84 9.83 -4.77
N GLY A 37 4.42 8.61 -5.04
CA GLY A 37 3.66 7.80 -4.11
C GLY A 37 2.46 8.53 -3.52
N ASP A 38 2.44 8.67 -2.21
CA ASP A 38 1.36 9.34 -1.46
C ASP A 38 1.43 10.88 -1.49
N ILE A 39 2.47 11.48 -2.07
CA ILE A 39 2.57 12.94 -2.16
C ILE A 39 1.82 13.42 -3.39
N PRO A 40 0.66 14.08 -3.19
CA PRO A 40 -0.18 14.51 -4.30
C PRO A 40 0.32 15.79 -4.94
N SER A 41 -0.12 16.06 -6.17
CA SER A 41 0.05 17.35 -6.81
C SER A 41 -0.54 18.49 -5.96
N ARG A 42 0.18 19.60 -5.85
CA ARG A 42 -0.31 20.82 -5.18
C ARG A 42 -1.29 21.62 -6.04
N ARG A 43 -1.38 21.30 -7.34
CA ARG A 43 -2.28 21.97 -8.30
C ARG A 43 -3.54 21.15 -8.52
N ASP A 44 -4.65 21.86 -8.65
CA ASP A 44 -5.92 21.26 -9.05
C ASP A 44 -5.95 20.94 -10.55
N TYR A 45 -6.72 19.93 -10.90
CA TYR A 45 -7.09 19.71 -12.30
C TYR A 45 -8.01 20.83 -12.77
N THR A 46 -7.84 21.25 -14.04
CA THR A 46 -8.79 22.13 -14.69
C THR A 46 -10.14 21.44 -14.81
N VAL A 47 -11.16 22.00 -14.14
CA VAL A 47 -12.52 21.46 -14.21
C VAL A 47 -13.15 21.90 -15.53
N PRO A 48 -13.61 20.98 -16.40
CA PRO A 48 -14.36 21.33 -17.58
C PRO A 48 -15.59 22.18 -17.23
N ALA A 49 -16.00 23.09 -18.08
CA ALA A 49 -17.20 23.87 -17.84
C ALA A 49 -18.43 22.99 -17.60
N ALA A 50 -19.33 23.43 -16.74
CA ALA A 50 -20.60 22.74 -16.56
C ALA A 50 -21.37 22.76 -17.87
N PRO A 51 -22.09 21.70 -18.26
CA PRO A 51 -22.91 21.73 -19.44
C PRO A 51 -24.03 22.78 -19.31
N GLU A 52 -24.41 23.39 -20.42
CA GLU A 52 -25.54 24.28 -20.45
C GLU A 52 -26.84 23.56 -20.05
N PRO A 53 -27.76 24.22 -19.38
CA PRO A 53 -29.04 23.62 -19.01
C PRO A 53 -29.76 23.02 -20.22
N LEU A 54 -30.41 21.87 -20.00
CA LEU A 54 -31.25 21.29 -21.04
C LEU A 54 -32.45 22.20 -21.36
N PRO A 55 -32.95 22.21 -22.59
CA PRO A 55 -34.08 23.03 -23.00
C PRO A 55 -35.41 22.57 -22.38
N PHE A 56 -35.42 21.48 -21.63
CA PHE A 56 -36.55 20.91 -20.90
C PHE A 56 -36.21 20.64 -19.43
N GLN A 57 -37.18 20.82 -18.56
CA GLN A 57 -36.99 20.62 -17.10
C GLN A 57 -37.29 19.19 -16.67
N ASN A 58 -38.24 18.52 -17.32
CA ASN A 58 -38.68 17.18 -16.99
C ASN A 58 -38.72 16.29 -18.24
N TRP A 59 -37.82 15.27 -18.23
CA TRP A 59 -37.76 14.28 -19.32
C TRP A 59 -39.03 13.45 -19.45
N ASP A 60 -39.64 13.09 -18.32
CA ASP A 60 -40.79 12.19 -18.30
C ASP A 60 -42.08 12.88 -18.81
N ALA A 61 -42.09 14.18 -18.82
CA ALA A 61 -43.22 14.99 -19.34
C ALA A 61 -43.19 15.15 -20.86
N LEU A 62 -42.11 14.78 -21.55
CA LEU A 62 -42.01 14.82 -22.99
C LEU A 62 -42.78 13.68 -23.67
N SER A 63 -43.37 13.95 -24.83
CA SER A 63 -43.92 12.89 -25.68
C SER A 63 -42.83 11.97 -26.22
N ASP A 64 -43.19 10.78 -26.70
CA ASP A 64 -42.23 9.83 -27.22
C ASP A 64 -41.43 10.34 -28.39
N HIS A 65 -42.09 11.11 -29.31
CA HIS A 65 -41.43 11.74 -30.44
C HIS A 65 -40.42 12.82 -29.99
N GLU A 66 -40.76 13.66 -29.01
CA GLU A 66 -39.84 14.66 -28.44
C GLU A 66 -38.66 14.00 -27.71
N LYS A 67 -38.88 12.87 -27.05
CA LYS A 67 -37.80 12.07 -26.40
C LYS A 67 -36.82 11.54 -27.44
N ASP A 68 -37.28 11.01 -28.56
CA ASP A 68 -36.41 10.49 -29.62
C ASP A 68 -35.56 11.63 -30.23
N ASP A 69 -36.10 12.81 -30.43
CA ASP A 69 -35.38 13.99 -30.98
C ASP A 69 -34.33 14.50 -29.94
N GLN A 70 -34.60 14.41 -28.64
CA GLN A 70 -33.75 14.96 -27.60
C GLN A 70 -32.79 13.94 -26.98
N ILE A 71 -32.86 12.67 -27.35
CA ILE A 71 -32.10 11.56 -26.67
C ILE A 71 -30.59 11.76 -26.80
N GLU A 72 -30.14 12.24 -27.98
CA GLU A 72 -28.71 12.47 -28.21
C GLU A 72 -28.20 13.67 -27.40
N LEU A 73 -28.98 14.73 -27.32
CA LEU A 73 -28.69 15.92 -26.51
C LEU A 73 -28.60 15.54 -25.03
N LEU A 74 -29.53 14.72 -24.55
CA LEU A 74 -29.53 14.22 -23.17
C LEU A 74 -28.29 13.36 -22.87
N ARG A 75 -27.89 12.50 -23.81
CA ARG A 75 -26.65 11.69 -23.66
C ARG A 75 -25.40 12.56 -23.57
N LYS A 76 -25.28 13.56 -24.46
CA LYS A 76 -24.17 14.53 -24.43
C LYS A 76 -24.15 15.31 -23.12
N TYR A 77 -25.30 15.82 -22.68
CA TYR A 77 -25.45 16.52 -21.41
C TYR A 77 -25.01 15.67 -20.24
N LYS A 78 -25.53 14.45 -20.12
CA LYS A 78 -25.16 13.51 -19.04
C LYS A 78 -23.65 13.18 -19.07
N GLY A 79 -23.08 12.97 -20.25
CA GLY A 79 -21.64 12.74 -20.41
C GLY A 79 -20.79 13.93 -19.95
N HIS A 80 -21.17 15.16 -20.33
CA HIS A 80 -20.48 16.38 -19.90
C HIS A 80 -20.63 16.61 -18.40
N LEU A 81 -21.83 16.44 -17.83
CA LEU A 81 -22.10 16.60 -16.43
C LEU A 81 -21.29 15.57 -15.58
N LEU A 82 -21.25 14.32 -16.03
CA LEU A 82 -20.46 13.28 -15.38
C LEU A 82 -18.97 13.63 -15.39
N ARG A 83 -18.45 14.11 -16.52
CA ARG A 83 -17.07 14.54 -16.65
C ARG A 83 -16.75 15.72 -15.73
N HIS A 84 -17.60 16.76 -15.72
CA HIS A 84 -17.47 17.92 -14.84
C HIS A 84 -17.42 17.49 -13.36
N ASN A 85 -18.40 16.70 -12.91
CA ASN A 85 -18.50 16.23 -11.54
C ASN A 85 -17.31 15.34 -11.15
N ARG A 86 -16.82 14.50 -12.08
CA ARG A 86 -15.64 13.67 -11.85
C ARG A 86 -14.38 14.50 -11.58
N PHE A 87 -14.17 15.60 -12.30
CA PHE A 87 -13.01 16.47 -12.05
C PHE A 87 -13.17 17.27 -10.76
N LYS A 88 -14.39 17.74 -10.43
CA LYS A 88 -14.66 18.35 -9.13
C LYS A 88 -14.35 17.38 -7.98
N GLN A 89 -14.84 16.15 -8.07
CA GLN A 89 -14.58 15.14 -7.05
C GLN A 89 -13.07 14.86 -6.91
N ARG A 90 -12.35 14.70 -8.02
CA ARG A 90 -10.90 14.53 -8.00
C ARG A 90 -10.16 15.67 -7.28
N ASN A 91 -10.58 16.92 -7.48
CA ASN A 91 -9.96 18.04 -6.78
C ASN A 91 -10.29 18.04 -5.30
N MET A 92 -11.49 17.63 -4.90
CA MET A 92 -11.84 17.42 -3.48
C MET A 92 -10.99 16.31 -2.84
N ASP A 93 -10.80 15.20 -3.55
CA ASP A 93 -9.95 14.10 -3.10
C ASP A 93 -8.48 14.54 -2.98
N LEU A 94 -7.96 15.30 -3.97
CA LEU A 94 -6.62 15.88 -3.90
C LEU A 94 -6.46 16.85 -2.73
N HIS A 95 -7.47 17.67 -2.46
CA HIS A 95 -7.45 18.59 -1.31
C HIS A 95 -7.32 17.80 0.01
N SER A 96 -8.13 16.74 0.17
CA SER A 96 -8.07 15.87 1.34
C SER A 96 -6.71 15.18 1.48
N LEU A 97 -6.13 14.69 0.38
CA LEU A 97 -4.80 14.09 0.36
C LEU A 97 -3.72 15.11 0.74
N ARG A 98 -3.77 16.34 0.21
CA ARG A 98 -2.84 17.41 0.58
C ARG A 98 -2.89 17.73 2.07
N CYS A 99 -4.08 17.89 2.63
CA CYS A 99 -4.25 18.11 4.06
C CYS A 99 -3.65 16.95 4.88
N SER A 100 -3.93 15.71 4.49
CA SER A 100 -3.38 14.52 5.15
C SER A 100 -1.85 14.48 5.07
N THR A 101 -1.27 14.78 3.90
CA THR A 101 0.19 14.81 3.70
C THR A 101 0.85 15.87 4.57
N VAL A 102 0.31 17.10 4.59
CA VAL A 102 0.84 18.18 5.44
C VAL A 102 0.80 17.80 6.93
N LEU A 103 -0.29 17.19 7.39
CA LEU A 103 -0.42 16.74 8.78
C LEU A 103 0.60 15.65 9.12
N LYS A 104 0.81 14.66 8.22
CA LYS A 104 1.83 13.62 8.39
C LYS A 104 3.23 14.21 8.49
N LEU A 105 3.61 15.08 7.53
CA LEU A 105 4.92 15.73 7.50
C LEU A 105 5.16 16.61 8.71
N ASN A 106 4.15 17.38 9.15
CA ASN A 106 4.26 18.22 10.34
C ASN A 106 4.43 17.39 11.62
N GLN A 107 3.74 16.25 11.74
CA GLN A 107 3.94 15.35 12.87
C GLN A 107 5.34 14.73 12.82
N ALA A 108 5.80 14.27 11.66
CA ALA A 108 7.15 13.74 11.51
C ALA A 108 8.22 14.78 11.85
N LYS A 109 8.07 16.04 11.37
CA LYS A 109 8.95 17.16 11.76
C LYS A 109 8.98 17.38 13.27
N LYS A 110 7.82 17.35 13.92
CA LYS A 110 7.71 17.56 15.38
C LYS A 110 8.45 16.49 16.18
N PHE A 111 8.47 15.25 15.70
CA PHE A 111 9.11 14.13 16.38
C PHE A 111 10.49 13.77 15.81
N ARG A 112 11.02 14.59 14.90
CA ARG A 112 12.29 14.34 14.19
C ARG A 112 13.46 14.00 15.11
N ASP A 113 13.61 14.76 16.20
CA ASP A 113 14.78 14.71 17.07
C ASP A 113 14.53 13.85 18.33
N PHE A 114 13.38 13.18 18.41
CA PHE A 114 13.11 12.27 19.52
C PHE A 114 13.80 10.92 19.26
N GLU A 115 14.52 10.45 20.28
CA GLU A 115 15.18 9.14 20.23
C GLU A 115 14.18 7.99 20.16
N GLU A 116 13.04 8.15 20.88
CA GLU A 116 11.98 7.15 20.95
C GLU A 116 10.60 7.81 20.94
N ILE A 117 9.70 7.24 20.17
CA ILE A 117 8.26 7.54 20.16
C ILE A 117 7.47 6.24 20.25
N PHE A 118 6.29 6.29 20.86
CA PHE A 118 5.46 5.12 21.10
C PHE A 118 4.05 5.33 20.56
N PHE A 119 3.45 4.27 20.03
CA PHE A 119 2.09 4.30 19.51
C PHE A 119 1.16 3.55 20.46
N PRO A 120 0.20 4.22 21.12
CA PRO A 120 -0.85 3.52 21.87
C PRO A 120 -1.79 2.82 20.90
N TYR A 121 -2.19 1.59 21.27
CA TYR A 121 -3.09 0.75 20.48
C TYR A 121 -4.45 0.59 21.13
N ASN A 122 -5.47 0.43 20.29
CA ASN A 122 -6.83 0.07 20.69
C ASN A 122 -7.33 -1.08 19.82
N LEU A 123 -8.40 -1.74 20.25
CA LEU A 123 -9.08 -2.77 19.47
C LEU A 123 -10.33 -2.20 18.77
N ASP A 124 -10.55 -2.61 17.53
CA ASP A 124 -11.84 -2.42 16.88
C ASP A 124 -12.87 -3.46 17.40
N PHE A 125 -14.12 -3.31 16.96
CA PHE A 125 -15.22 -4.22 17.36
C PHE A 125 -15.03 -5.66 16.84
N ARG A 126 -14.10 -5.89 15.89
CA ARG A 126 -13.74 -7.20 15.37
C ARG A 126 -12.55 -7.82 16.10
N GLY A 127 -11.95 -7.11 17.06
CA GLY A 127 -10.77 -7.55 17.81
C GLY A 127 -9.44 -7.32 17.12
N ARG A 128 -9.38 -6.44 16.10
CA ARG A 128 -8.13 -6.05 15.46
C ARG A 128 -7.50 -4.86 16.20
N ALA A 129 -6.18 -4.93 16.38
CA ALA A 129 -5.41 -3.86 17.02
C ALA A 129 -5.03 -2.78 16.01
N TYR A 130 -5.28 -1.52 16.35
CA TYR A 130 -4.91 -0.35 15.56
C TYR A 130 -4.26 0.71 16.44
N PRO A 131 -3.24 1.43 15.94
CA PRO A 131 -2.72 2.60 16.63
C PRO A 131 -3.79 3.69 16.70
N VAL A 132 -3.82 4.41 17.81
CA VAL A 132 -4.83 5.47 18.06
C VAL A 132 -4.50 6.76 17.30
N THR A 133 -3.24 6.97 16.91
CA THR A 133 -2.78 8.17 16.22
C THR A 133 -3.37 8.28 14.81
N PRO A 134 -3.93 9.45 14.42
CA PRO A 134 -4.74 9.54 13.19
C PRO A 134 -3.92 9.71 11.90
N HIS A 135 -2.74 10.32 11.93
CA HIS A 135 -2.04 10.73 10.70
C HIS A 135 -0.73 9.96 10.48
N LEU A 136 0.17 9.98 11.45
CA LEU A 136 1.43 9.26 11.38
C LEU A 136 1.32 7.98 12.20
N THR A 137 1.31 6.85 11.51
CA THR A 137 1.16 5.51 12.13
C THR A 137 2.06 4.49 11.43
N ASN A 138 2.46 3.47 12.16
CA ASN A 138 3.26 2.37 11.63
C ASN A 138 2.46 1.33 10.79
N VAL A 139 1.14 1.50 10.66
CA VAL A 139 0.25 0.69 9.81
C VAL A 139 -0.43 1.52 8.72
N GLY A 140 0.09 2.70 8.43
CA GLY A 140 -0.43 3.61 7.42
C GLY A 140 -0.02 3.25 5.99
N SER A 141 -0.12 4.25 5.12
CA SER A 141 0.31 4.20 3.73
C SER A 141 1.84 4.14 3.59
N ASP A 142 2.34 4.02 2.35
CA ASP A 142 3.78 3.96 2.04
C ASP A 142 4.59 5.04 2.78
N LEU A 143 4.24 6.31 2.61
CA LEU A 143 4.92 7.42 3.27
C LEU A 143 4.91 7.28 4.80
N CYS A 144 3.78 6.88 5.41
CA CYS A 144 3.69 6.70 6.87
C CYS A 144 4.64 5.63 7.39
N ARG A 145 4.70 4.49 6.69
CA ARG A 145 5.57 3.37 7.06
C ARG A 145 7.04 3.73 6.88
N ALA A 146 7.36 4.40 5.77
CA ALA A 146 8.72 4.81 5.44
C ALA A 146 9.28 5.87 6.39
N LEU A 147 8.43 6.76 6.94
CA LEU A 147 8.81 7.76 7.92
C LEU A 147 9.17 7.18 9.29
N LEU A 148 8.89 5.91 9.54
CA LEU A 148 9.08 5.26 10.83
C LEU A 148 10.09 4.11 10.73
N MET A 149 10.99 4.05 11.70
CA MET A 149 11.93 2.95 11.87
C MET A 149 11.99 2.54 13.34
N PHE A 150 12.47 1.33 13.63
CA PHE A 150 12.67 0.91 15.02
C PHE A 150 13.76 1.78 15.67
N ALA A 151 13.51 2.24 16.90
CA ALA A 151 14.51 2.99 17.66
C ALA A 151 15.69 2.09 18.06
N GLU A 152 15.39 0.83 18.42
CA GLU A 152 16.39 -0.19 18.75
C GLU A 152 16.83 -0.94 17.49
N PRO A 153 18.04 -0.69 16.94
CA PRO A 153 18.54 -1.47 15.81
C PRO A 153 18.94 -2.87 16.23
N LYS A 154 18.90 -3.81 15.29
CA LYS A 154 19.37 -5.19 15.50
C LYS A 154 20.33 -5.61 14.39
N PRO A 155 21.29 -6.51 14.67
CA PRO A 155 22.19 -7.00 13.64
C PRO A 155 21.39 -7.77 12.56
N LEU A 156 21.74 -7.55 11.29
CA LEU A 156 21.09 -8.22 10.17
C LEU A 156 21.26 -9.73 10.22
N GLY A 157 22.40 -10.20 10.72
CA GLY A 157 22.76 -11.60 10.72
C GLY A 157 23.02 -12.15 9.32
N LYS A 158 23.34 -13.44 9.26
CA LYS A 158 23.81 -14.14 8.07
C LYS A 158 22.95 -13.97 6.82
N ASN A 159 21.62 -13.96 6.97
CA ASN A 159 20.69 -13.91 5.85
C ASN A 159 19.96 -12.57 5.73
N GLY A 160 20.25 -11.58 6.58
CA GLY A 160 19.49 -10.34 6.63
C GLY A 160 19.58 -9.52 5.34
N LEU A 161 20.76 -9.44 4.74
CA LEU A 161 20.92 -8.73 3.46
C LEU A 161 20.10 -9.37 2.33
N PHE A 162 20.04 -10.71 2.27
CA PHE A 162 19.17 -11.41 1.33
C PHE A 162 17.69 -11.01 1.51
N TRP A 163 17.21 -10.97 2.75
CA TRP A 163 15.84 -10.60 3.03
C TRP A 163 15.54 -9.12 2.79
N LEU A 164 16.49 -8.21 2.99
CA LEU A 164 16.36 -6.81 2.58
C LEU A 164 16.21 -6.67 1.06
N LYS A 165 16.99 -7.44 0.28
CA LYS A 165 16.83 -7.47 -1.19
C LYS A 165 15.45 -8.00 -1.58
N VAL A 166 15.00 -9.10 -1.00
CA VAL A 166 13.65 -9.64 -1.23
C VAL A 166 12.58 -8.59 -0.90
N HIS A 167 12.76 -7.87 0.21
CA HIS A 167 11.84 -6.80 0.61
C HIS A 167 11.82 -5.66 -0.41
N LEU A 168 12.98 -5.18 -0.88
CA LEU A 168 13.05 -4.14 -1.90
C LEU A 168 12.36 -4.57 -3.20
N ALA A 169 12.55 -5.82 -3.63
CA ALA A 169 11.87 -6.36 -4.80
C ALA A 169 10.34 -6.38 -4.63
N ASN A 170 9.84 -6.68 -3.42
CA ASN A 170 8.41 -6.60 -3.13
C ASN A 170 7.89 -5.17 -3.26
N LEU A 171 8.62 -4.18 -2.72
CA LEU A 171 8.28 -2.76 -2.82
C LEU A 171 8.38 -2.22 -4.25
N ALA A 172 9.13 -2.92 -5.12
CA ALA A 172 9.22 -2.63 -6.55
C ALA A 172 8.11 -3.30 -7.38
N GLY A 173 7.19 -4.05 -6.76
CA GLY A 173 6.14 -4.78 -7.46
C GLY A 173 6.55 -6.14 -8.03
N ALA A 174 7.77 -6.63 -7.74
CA ALA A 174 8.28 -7.94 -8.18
C ALA A 174 7.88 -9.09 -7.23
N ASP A 175 6.77 -8.94 -6.51
CA ASP A 175 6.29 -9.83 -5.45
C ASP A 175 5.82 -11.22 -5.92
N LYS A 176 5.77 -11.47 -7.21
CA LYS A 176 5.32 -12.74 -7.82
C LYS A 176 6.45 -13.65 -8.30
N MET A 177 7.69 -13.22 -8.10
CA MET A 177 8.88 -14.01 -8.41
C MET A 177 9.27 -14.91 -7.22
N SER A 178 10.14 -15.90 -7.44
CA SER A 178 10.77 -16.64 -6.35
C SER A 178 11.63 -15.73 -5.47
N PHE A 179 11.95 -16.14 -4.24
CA PHE A 179 12.79 -15.31 -3.36
C PHE A 179 14.19 -15.08 -3.94
N ASP A 180 14.77 -16.10 -4.58
CA ASP A 180 16.08 -15.99 -5.22
C ASP A 180 16.05 -15.04 -6.41
N ASP A 181 15.00 -15.10 -7.25
CA ASP A 181 14.80 -14.17 -8.36
C ASP A 181 14.55 -12.74 -7.88
N ARG A 182 13.86 -12.54 -6.77
CA ARG A 182 13.68 -11.21 -6.15
C ARG A 182 15.02 -10.65 -5.68
N ALA A 183 15.85 -11.45 -5.01
CA ALA A 183 17.16 -11.01 -4.59
C ALA A 183 18.03 -10.67 -5.80
N LYS A 184 18.01 -11.51 -6.85
CA LYS A 184 18.71 -11.26 -8.10
C LYS A 184 18.20 -10.00 -8.82
N PHE A 185 16.90 -9.75 -8.84
CA PHE A 185 16.33 -8.51 -9.40
C PHE A 185 16.97 -7.26 -8.79
N VAL A 186 17.22 -7.26 -7.49
CA VAL A 186 17.89 -6.14 -6.82
C VAL A 186 19.38 -6.09 -7.18
N ASP A 187 20.05 -7.24 -7.31
CA ASP A 187 21.44 -7.28 -7.74
C ASP A 187 21.60 -6.76 -9.18
N ASP A 188 20.70 -7.12 -10.09
CA ASP A 188 20.68 -6.64 -11.47
C ASP A 188 20.38 -5.12 -11.55
N ASN A 189 19.68 -4.56 -10.56
CA ASN A 189 19.35 -3.13 -10.43
C ASN A 189 20.23 -2.39 -9.42
N PHE A 190 21.35 -2.95 -8.98
CA PHE A 190 22.16 -2.38 -7.91
C PHE A 190 22.67 -0.97 -8.20
N SER A 191 22.95 -0.66 -9.46
CA SER A 191 23.31 0.71 -9.89
C SER A 191 22.19 1.72 -9.65
N ASN A 192 20.92 1.32 -9.85
CA ASN A 192 19.74 2.15 -9.57
C ASN A 192 19.56 2.34 -8.06
N VAL A 193 19.77 1.27 -7.27
CA VAL A 193 19.74 1.32 -5.81
C VAL A 193 20.79 2.30 -5.28
N ARG A 194 22.01 2.24 -5.81
CA ARG A 194 23.09 3.17 -5.43
C ARG A 194 22.76 4.60 -5.83
N ALA A 195 22.28 4.84 -7.05
CA ALA A 195 21.90 6.16 -7.53
C ALA A 195 20.75 6.78 -6.70
N ALA A 196 19.80 5.97 -6.24
CA ALA A 196 18.72 6.43 -5.37
C ALA A 196 19.22 6.96 -4.01
N VAL A 197 20.34 6.40 -3.52
CA VAL A 197 20.96 6.83 -2.25
C VAL A 197 21.87 8.03 -2.47
N ASP A 198 22.75 7.99 -3.49
CA ASP A 198 23.76 9.03 -3.72
C ASP A 198 23.11 10.34 -4.22
N ASN A 199 22.10 10.25 -5.08
CA ASN A 199 21.37 11.42 -5.59
C ASN A 199 19.90 11.07 -5.89
N PRO A 200 19.03 11.06 -4.88
CA PRO A 200 17.63 10.62 -5.03
C PRO A 200 16.80 11.48 -5.99
N PHE A 201 17.26 12.68 -6.31
CA PHE A 201 16.60 13.64 -7.21
C PHE A 201 17.45 13.97 -8.45
N GLY A 202 18.36 13.08 -8.82
CA GLY A 202 19.13 13.18 -10.05
C GLY A 202 18.34 12.76 -11.28
N GLU A 203 19.07 12.44 -12.37
CA GLU A 203 18.45 11.98 -13.61
C GLU A 203 17.81 10.58 -13.47
N ASN A 204 18.26 9.79 -12.51
CA ASN A 204 17.73 8.47 -12.24
C ASN A 204 16.56 8.54 -11.25
N ASP A 205 15.34 8.47 -11.79
CA ASP A 205 14.08 8.51 -11.04
C ASP A 205 13.54 7.09 -10.70
N TRP A 206 14.37 6.06 -10.74
CA TRP A 206 13.98 4.67 -10.58
C TRP A 206 13.19 4.42 -9.29
N TRP A 207 13.66 4.93 -8.14
CA TRP A 207 12.99 4.74 -6.85
C TRP A 207 11.59 5.37 -6.81
N GLN A 208 11.38 6.47 -7.54
CA GLN A 208 10.10 7.19 -7.60
C GLN A 208 9.02 6.40 -8.36
N LYS A 209 9.43 5.40 -9.14
CA LYS A 209 8.56 4.54 -9.96
C LYS A 209 8.24 3.21 -9.31
N LEU A 210 8.76 2.94 -8.11
CA LEU A 210 8.43 1.76 -7.34
C LEU A 210 6.95 1.81 -6.90
N ASP A 211 6.36 0.66 -6.63
CA ASP A 211 4.98 0.59 -6.14
C ASP A 211 4.83 1.26 -4.77
N ASP A 212 5.82 1.04 -3.88
CA ASP A 212 5.96 1.71 -2.58
C ASP A 212 7.27 2.52 -2.53
N PRO A 213 7.32 3.74 -3.13
CA PRO A 213 8.57 4.44 -3.40
C PRO A 213 9.31 4.89 -2.14
N PHE A 214 8.63 5.40 -1.12
CA PHE A 214 9.30 5.87 0.10
C PHE A 214 9.86 4.74 0.96
N GLN A 215 9.16 3.64 1.10
CA GLN A 215 9.71 2.43 1.72
C GLN A 215 10.84 1.85 0.88
N GLY A 216 10.71 1.91 -0.46
CA GLY A 216 11.77 1.54 -1.40
C GLY A 216 13.03 2.36 -1.19
N LEU A 217 12.91 3.69 -1.09
CA LEU A 217 14.05 4.58 -0.81
C LEU A 217 14.70 4.27 0.54
N ALA A 218 13.90 4.08 1.60
CA ALA A 218 14.40 3.68 2.91
C ALA A 218 15.18 2.36 2.85
N THR A 219 14.66 1.37 2.13
CA THR A 219 15.30 0.06 1.96
C THR A 219 16.59 0.16 1.14
N CYS A 220 16.63 1.03 0.10
CA CYS A 220 17.85 1.32 -0.64
C CYS A 220 18.96 1.83 0.28
N HIS A 221 18.67 2.78 1.16
CA HIS A 221 19.63 3.29 2.14
C HIS A 221 20.15 2.19 3.06
N GLU A 222 19.29 1.32 3.59
CA GLU A 222 19.71 0.22 4.47
C GLU A 222 20.59 -0.80 3.73
N ILE A 223 20.25 -1.16 2.49
CA ILE A 223 21.06 -2.08 1.68
C ILE A 223 22.43 -1.48 1.40
N ILE A 224 22.51 -0.22 0.97
CA ILE A 224 23.77 0.44 0.66
C ILE A 224 24.63 0.58 1.92
N ASN A 225 24.06 1.03 3.04
CA ASN A 225 24.78 1.14 4.30
C ASN A 225 25.31 -0.23 4.78
N ALA A 226 24.53 -1.28 4.64
CA ALA A 226 24.96 -2.64 5.00
C ALA A 226 26.10 -3.14 4.11
N VAL A 227 26.05 -2.88 2.80
CA VAL A 227 27.13 -3.25 1.87
C VAL A 227 28.38 -2.42 2.12
N ASP A 228 28.26 -1.11 2.32
CA ASP A 228 29.39 -0.20 2.50
C ASP A 228 30.05 -0.37 3.88
N SER A 229 29.36 -0.95 4.87
CA SER A 229 29.96 -1.31 6.16
C SER A 229 31.07 -2.35 6.06
N GLY A 230 31.08 -3.14 4.98
CA GLY A 230 32.01 -4.27 4.79
C GLY A 230 31.72 -5.50 5.64
N ASP A 231 30.85 -5.40 6.63
CA ASP A 231 30.37 -6.50 7.50
C ASP A 231 28.86 -6.41 7.65
N HIS A 232 28.14 -6.89 6.66
CA HIS A 232 26.70 -6.83 6.62
C HIS A 232 26.03 -7.72 7.68
N GLU A 233 26.69 -8.76 8.19
CA GLU A 233 26.13 -9.63 9.23
C GLU A 233 25.98 -8.89 10.55
N ASN A 234 26.93 -8.05 10.91
CA ASN A 234 26.92 -7.25 12.13
C ASN A 234 26.36 -5.84 11.93
N TYR A 235 25.97 -5.48 10.70
CA TYR A 235 25.32 -4.18 10.44
C TYR A 235 24.02 -4.06 11.25
N MET A 236 23.88 -2.94 11.97
CA MET A 236 22.74 -2.67 12.87
C MET A 236 21.62 -2.02 12.08
N CYS A 237 20.61 -2.82 11.71
CA CYS A 237 19.46 -2.41 10.91
C CYS A 237 18.29 -1.98 11.80
N SER A 238 17.65 -0.86 11.47
CA SER A 238 16.43 -0.35 12.10
C SER A 238 15.17 -0.48 11.22
N MET A 239 15.30 -1.08 10.03
CA MET A 239 14.22 -1.14 9.03
C MET A 239 13.08 -2.05 9.47
N PRO A 240 11.83 -1.56 9.55
CA PRO A 240 10.67 -2.41 9.75
C PRO A 240 10.30 -3.09 8.42
N VAL A 241 10.09 -4.41 8.45
CA VAL A 241 9.54 -5.18 7.34
C VAL A 241 8.08 -5.49 7.65
N HIS A 242 7.19 -5.00 6.81
CA HIS A 242 5.75 -5.24 6.97
C HIS A 242 5.37 -6.55 6.31
N MET A 243 4.73 -7.43 7.07
CA MET A 243 4.28 -8.74 6.61
C MET A 243 2.79 -8.90 6.88
N ASP A 244 2.08 -9.44 5.91
CA ASP A 244 0.65 -9.76 6.04
C ASP A 244 0.38 -11.16 5.49
N GLY A 245 -0.75 -11.75 5.90
CA GLY A 245 -1.17 -13.04 5.43
C GLY A 245 -1.97 -12.94 4.13
N SER A 246 -1.72 -13.86 3.21
CA SER A 246 -2.47 -13.96 1.95
C SER A 246 -3.56 -15.01 2.09
N CYS A 247 -4.80 -14.65 1.73
CA CYS A 247 -5.93 -15.58 1.58
C CYS A 247 -6.29 -16.41 2.83
N ASN A 248 -6.07 -15.87 4.03
CA ASN A 248 -6.35 -16.58 5.29
C ASN A 248 -7.75 -17.19 5.35
N GLY A 249 -8.78 -16.46 4.88
CA GLY A 249 -10.15 -16.95 4.84
C GLY A 249 -10.30 -18.20 3.96
N LEU A 250 -9.73 -18.17 2.76
CA LEU A 250 -9.77 -19.32 1.83
C LEU A 250 -8.97 -20.50 2.37
N GLN A 251 -7.84 -20.27 3.04
CA GLN A 251 -7.06 -21.31 3.72
C GLN A 251 -7.88 -21.97 4.82
N HIS A 252 -8.59 -21.20 5.64
CA HIS A 252 -9.47 -21.75 6.67
C HIS A 252 -10.62 -22.55 6.06
N TYR A 253 -11.24 -22.07 5.00
CA TYR A 253 -12.32 -22.82 4.33
C TYR A 253 -11.82 -24.12 3.69
N ALA A 254 -10.67 -24.10 3.02
CA ALA A 254 -10.07 -25.29 2.46
C ALA A 254 -9.73 -26.33 3.55
N ALA A 255 -9.19 -25.87 4.68
CA ALA A 255 -8.90 -26.74 5.83
C ALA A 255 -10.16 -27.35 6.45
N LEU A 256 -11.18 -26.53 6.73
CA LEU A 256 -12.45 -26.99 7.31
C LEU A 256 -13.23 -27.92 6.35
N GLY A 257 -13.24 -27.59 5.07
CA GLY A 257 -13.89 -28.38 4.00
C GLY A 257 -13.08 -29.61 3.60
N ARG A 258 -11.84 -29.77 4.09
CA ARG A 258 -10.88 -30.80 3.64
C ARG A 258 -10.69 -30.83 2.14
N ASP A 259 -10.78 -29.64 1.51
CA ASP A 259 -10.59 -29.46 0.08
C ASP A 259 -9.09 -29.37 -0.24
N LYS A 260 -8.53 -30.46 -0.74
CA LYS A 260 -7.11 -30.54 -1.05
C LYS A 260 -6.73 -29.69 -2.25
N GLU A 261 -7.57 -29.61 -3.26
CA GLU A 261 -7.31 -28.80 -4.46
C GLU A 261 -7.40 -27.30 -4.15
N GLY A 262 -8.42 -26.87 -3.39
CA GLY A 262 -8.49 -25.53 -2.86
C GLY A 262 -7.31 -25.21 -1.94
N GLY A 263 -6.88 -26.16 -1.11
CA GLY A 263 -5.72 -26.03 -0.23
C GLY A 263 -4.40 -25.81 -0.99
N LYS A 264 -4.21 -26.48 -2.13
CA LYS A 264 -3.04 -26.25 -2.99
C LYS A 264 -3.07 -24.85 -3.62
N ALA A 265 -4.22 -24.42 -4.12
CA ALA A 265 -4.39 -23.11 -4.76
C ALA A 265 -4.12 -21.91 -3.82
N VAL A 266 -4.17 -22.13 -2.50
CA VAL A 266 -3.92 -21.10 -1.46
C VAL A 266 -2.68 -21.39 -0.61
N ASN A 267 -1.78 -22.24 -1.08
CA ASN A 267 -0.53 -22.59 -0.40
C ASN A 267 -0.72 -23.22 1.01
N LEU A 268 -1.85 -23.86 1.27
CA LEU A 268 -2.10 -24.62 2.50
C LEU A 268 -1.56 -26.06 2.42
N CYS A 269 -1.60 -26.65 1.22
CA CYS A 269 -1.03 -27.95 0.92
C CYS A 269 0.17 -27.82 0.00
N VAL A 270 1.10 -28.76 0.09
CA VAL A 270 2.25 -28.82 -0.82
C VAL A 270 1.76 -29.04 -2.25
N ASP A 271 2.26 -28.25 -3.18
CA ASP A 271 2.07 -28.39 -4.62
C ASP A 271 3.45 -28.34 -5.29
N ASP A 272 3.57 -29.00 -6.44
CA ASP A 272 4.79 -29.02 -7.25
C ASP A 272 5.09 -27.59 -7.82
N GLU A 273 4.02 -26.81 -8.04
CA GLU A 273 4.10 -25.39 -8.42
C GLU A 273 3.42 -24.51 -7.34
N PRO A 274 4.13 -24.12 -6.27
CA PRO A 274 3.55 -23.28 -5.23
C PRO A 274 3.09 -21.94 -5.80
N GLN A 275 1.89 -21.52 -5.41
CA GLN A 275 1.34 -20.24 -5.86
C GLN A 275 2.04 -19.09 -5.14
N VAL A 276 2.59 -18.16 -5.88
CA VAL A 276 3.25 -16.96 -5.34
C VAL A 276 2.21 -15.97 -4.79
N SER A 277 1.00 -15.98 -5.35
CA SER A 277 -0.16 -15.30 -4.74
C SER A 277 -1.43 -16.13 -4.99
N CYS A 278 -2.34 -16.16 -4.03
CA CYS A 278 -3.55 -16.98 -4.08
C CYS A 278 -4.60 -16.56 -5.14
N LEU A 279 -4.39 -15.47 -5.87
CA LEU A 279 -5.34 -14.92 -6.85
C LEU A 279 -4.78 -14.84 -8.27
N VAL A 280 -3.73 -15.58 -8.58
CA VAL A 280 -2.89 -15.34 -9.78
C VAL A 280 -3.53 -15.72 -11.10
N HIS A 281 -4.57 -16.54 -11.16
CA HIS A 281 -5.16 -16.88 -12.45
C HIS A 281 -6.67 -16.67 -12.47
N PRO A 282 -7.21 -15.83 -13.38
CA PRO A 282 -8.66 -15.64 -13.52
C PRO A 282 -9.43 -16.95 -13.68
N THR A 283 -8.85 -17.94 -14.36
CA THR A 283 -9.42 -19.29 -14.51
C THR A 283 -9.46 -20.10 -13.21
N ARG A 284 -8.45 -19.94 -12.31
CA ARG A 284 -8.47 -20.62 -10.99
C ARG A 284 -9.37 -19.90 -9.98
N ALA A 285 -9.46 -18.57 -10.04
CA ALA A 285 -10.42 -17.80 -9.23
C ALA A 285 -11.87 -18.18 -9.58
N VAL A 286 -12.19 -18.37 -10.85
CA VAL A 286 -13.49 -18.88 -11.31
C VAL A 286 -13.70 -20.32 -10.85
N TYR A 287 -12.68 -21.17 -10.88
CA TYR A 287 -12.76 -22.55 -10.40
C TYR A 287 -13.03 -22.62 -8.89
N LEU A 288 -12.38 -21.77 -8.10
CA LEU A 288 -12.64 -21.66 -6.66
C LEU A 288 -14.04 -21.10 -6.36
N GLN A 289 -14.51 -20.11 -7.12
CA GLN A 289 -15.86 -19.57 -6.98
C GLN A 289 -16.94 -20.58 -7.35
N THR A 290 -16.81 -21.28 -8.47
CA THR A 290 -17.85 -22.20 -8.96
C THR A 290 -17.87 -23.51 -8.20
N ASN A 291 -16.72 -24.12 -7.88
CA ASN A 291 -16.68 -25.41 -7.20
C ASN A 291 -16.77 -25.32 -5.67
N PHE A 292 -16.40 -24.19 -5.08
CA PHE A 292 -16.47 -23.99 -3.64
C PHE A 292 -17.91 -23.82 -3.15
N PHE A 293 -18.71 -22.99 -3.81
CA PHE A 293 -20.11 -22.78 -3.46
C PHE A 293 -21.00 -24.00 -3.76
N ASP A 294 -20.65 -24.80 -4.76
CA ASP A 294 -21.39 -26.02 -5.10
C ASP A 294 -21.11 -27.20 -4.14
N ARG A 295 -19.99 -27.16 -3.41
CA ARG A 295 -19.59 -28.22 -2.46
C ARG A 295 -19.94 -27.93 -0.99
N ILE A 296 -20.41 -26.73 -0.66
CA ILE A 296 -20.96 -26.45 0.68
C ILE A 296 -22.30 -27.19 0.78
N PRO A 297 -22.46 -28.16 1.71
CA PRO A 297 -23.76 -28.76 1.95
C PRO A 297 -24.77 -27.65 2.27
N ARG A 298 -25.89 -27.59 1.56
CA ARG A 298 -26.98 -26.61 1.76
C ARG A 298 -27.60 -26.61 3.18
N THR A 299 -27.03 -27.39 4.10
CA THR A 299 -27.41 -27.51 5.51
C THR A 299 -26.80 -26.44 6.43
N PHE A 300 -25.91 -25.54 5.93
CA PHE A 300 -25.46 -24.37 6.67
C PHE A 300 -26.24 -23.12 6.26
N THR A 301 -27.55 -23.13 6.46
CA THR A 301 -28.34 -21.89 6.51
C THR A 301 -28.13 -21.31 7.91
N LEU A 302 -27.49 -20.17 7.98
CA LEU A 302 -27.40 -19.39 9.21
C LEU A 302 -28.80 -19.06 9.70
N ALA A 303 -29.12 -19.54 10.90
CA ALA A 303 -30.22 -19.04 11.71
C ALA A 303 -29.81 -17.72 12.39
#